data_5c780392e91768fe9baba006a18c3ca4
#
_entry.id   5c780392e91768fe9baba006a18c3ca4
#
_cell.length_a   1.000
_cell.length_b   1.000
_cell.length_c   1.000
_cell.angle_alpha   90.00
_cell.angle_beta   90.00
_cell.angle_gamma   90.00
#
_symmetry.space_group_name_H-M   'P 1'
#
loop_
_entity.id
_entity.type
_entity.pdbx_description
1 polymer ?
#
loop_
_entity_poly.entity_id
_entity_poly.type
_entity_poly.pdbx_seq_one_letter_code
_entity_poly.pdbx_strand_id
1 'polypeptide(L)'
;MSLTEIILSAVAELDGLKFTKPVECVYNPLNYAWDLHRQYLEKFGSGKKQVVMLGMNPGPFGMVQTGVPFGEVQAVKTWLGLKGQVHKPEVEHPKRPILGLESPRSEVSGRRLWGWAAQRFVTPKRFARRFFVY
;
A
#
# COMPACT_ATOMS: atom_id res chain seq x y z
N MET A 1 -6.87 -8.17 19.07
CA MET A 1 -6.22 -8.42 17.76
C MET A 1 -5.81 -7.08 17.15
N SER A 2 -4.54 -6.91 16.88
CA SER A 2 -4.01 -5.69 16.25
C SER A 2 -4.28 -5.68 14.74
N LEU A 3 -4.23 -4.49 14.11
CA LEU A 3 -4.32 -4.41 12.64
C LEU A 3 -3.27 -5.29 11.95
N THR A 4 -2.07 -5.33 12.49
CA THR A 4 -0.97 -6.16 11.96
C THR A 4 -1.33 -7.65 11.98
N GLU A 5 -1.88 -8.16 13.07
CA GLU A 5 -2.31 -9.56 13.17
C GLU A 5 -3.45 -9.89 12.21
N ILE A 6 -4.41 -8.98 12.06
CA ILE A 6 -5.52 -9.12 11.11
C ILE A 6 -4.98 -9.23 9.67
N ILE A 7 -4.05 -8.35 9.31
CA ILE A 7 -3.48 -8.34 7.96
C ILE A 7 -2.61 -9.57 7.71
N LEU A 8 -1.82 -10.02 8.68
CA LEU A 8 -1.03 -11.23 8.53
C LEU A 8 -1.90 -12.48 8.33
N SER A 9 -3.04 -12.56 9.03
CA SER A 9 -4.02 -13.62 8.78
C SER A 9 -4.59 -13.54 7.35
N ALA A 10 -4.94 -12.33 6.89
CA ALA A 10 -5.43 -12.12 5.52
C ALA A 10 -4.38 -12.46 4.46
N VAL A 11 -3.10 -12.17 4.70
CA VAL A 11 -2.00 -12.55 3.79
C VAL A 11 -1.97 -14.06 3.57
N ALA A 12 -2.04 -14.84 4.65
CA ALA A 12 -2.03 -16.30 4.56
C ALA A 12 -3.23 -16.85 3.76
N GLU A 13 -4.41 -16.27 3.96
CA GLU A 13 -5.61 -16.65 3.21
C GLU A 13 -5.50 -16.28 1.73
N LEU A 14 -5.02 -15.07 1.42
CA LEU A 14 -4.84 -14.58 0.05
C LEU A 14 -3.79 -15.41 -0.73
N ASP A 15 -2.69 -15.78 -0.10
CA ASP A 15 -1.65 -16.60 -0.71
C ASP A 15 -2.15 -18.03 -1.02
N GLY A 16 -3.18 -18.49 -0.31
CA GLY A 16 -3.86 -19.78 -0.57
C GLY A 16 -4.81 -19.77 -1.75
N LEU A 17 -5.19 -18.61 -2.29
CA LEU A 17 -6.14 -18.52 -3.39
C LEU A 17 -5.52 -19.02 -4.69
N LYS A 18 -6.31 -19.80 -5.45
CA LYS A 18 -5.91 -20.34 -6.75
C LYS A 18 -6.75 -19.73 -7.85
N PHE A 19 -6.08 -19.35 -8.92
CA PHE A 19 -6.70 -18.76 -10.09
C PHE A 19 -6.43 -19.61 -11.33
N THR A 20 -7.37 -19.64 -12.23
CA THR A 20 -7.27 -20.35 -13.51
C THR A 20 -7.13 -19.36 -14.67
N LYS A 21 -6.83 -19.86 -15.86
CA LYS A 21 -6.83 -19.03 -17.09
C LYS A 21 -8.12 -18.21 -17.20
N PRO A 22 -8.05 -16.92 -17.63
CA PRO A 22 -6.91 -16.26 -18.28
C PRO A 22 -5.90 -15.56 -17.32
N VAL A 23 -5.99 -15.78 -16.01
CA VAL A 23 -5.04 -15.18 -15.05
C VAL A 23 -3.67 -15.85 -15.24
N GLU A 24 -2.66 -15.05 -15.58
CA GLU A 24 -1.29 -15.51 -15.80
C GLU A 24 -0.38 -15.29 -14.60
N CYS A 25 -0.63 -14.23 -13.83
CA CYS A 25 0.18 -13.87 -12.68
C CYS A 25 -0.68 -13.17 -11.62
N VAL A 26 -0.41 -13.46 -10.36
CA VAL A 26 -1.08 -12.85 -9.20
C VAL A 26 -0.03 -12.23 -8.30
N TYR A 27 -0.26 -10.99 -7.91
CA TYR A 27 0.57 -10.27 -6.95
C TYR A 27 -0.15 -10.10 -5.61
N ASN A 28 0.56 -10.43 -4.54
CA ASN A 28 0.13 -10.06 -3.18
C ASN A 28 1.11 -9.03 -2.60
N PRO A 29 0.83 -7.72 -2.74
CA PRO A 29 1.73 -6.69 -2.23
C PRO A 29 1.86 -6.68 -0.70
N LEU A 30 0.92 -7.28 0.01
CA LEU A 30 1.02 -7.46 1.46
C LEU A 30 2.10 -8.47 1.85
N ASN A 31 2.55 -9.30 0.92
CA ASN A 31 3.65 -10.24 1.13
C ASN A 31 5.00 -9.57 0.79
N TYR A 32 5.27 -9.29 -0.48
CA TYR A 32 6.59 -8.82 -0.91
C TYR A 32 6.91 -7.38 -0.51
N ALA A 33 5.91 -6.55 -0.21
CA ALA A 33 6.07 -5.17 0.26
C ALA A 33 5.66 -5.00 1.74
N TRP A 34 5.72 -6.08 2.52
CA TRP A 34 5.30 -6.10 3.91
C TRP A 34 5.98 -5.06 4.78
N ASP A 35 7.27 -4.80 4.58
CA ASP A 35 8.00 -3.84 5.40
C ASP A 35 7.39 -2.43 5.35
N LEU A 36 7.06 -1.94 4.17
CA LEU A 36 6.39 -0.65 4.01
C LEU A 36 4.94 -0.68 4.51
N HIS A 37 4.22 -1.78 4.25
CA HIS A 37 2.85 -1.93 4.72
C HIS A 37 2.78 -1.93 6.25
N ARG A 38 3.64 -2.70 6.91
CA ARG A 38 3.73 -2.75 8.38
C ARG A 38 4.02 -1.37 8.97
N GLN A 39 5.00 -0.65 8.43
CA GLN A 39 5.31 0.72 8.86
C GLN A 39 4.11 1.66 8.68
N TYR A 40 3.37 1.51 7.58
CA TYR A 40 2.16 2.28 7.35
C TYR A 40 1.11 2.02 8.43
N LEU A 41 0.84 0.76 8.75
CA LEU A 41 -0.09 0.38 9.81
C LEU A 41 0.34 0.93 11.17
N GLU A 42 1.59 0.76 11.55
CA GLU A 42 2.14 1.22 12.82
C GLU A 42 2.08 2.74 12.97
N LYS A 43 2.45 3.48 11.92
CA LYS A 43 2.46 4.95 11.97
C LYS A 43 1.08 5.60 11.88
N PHE A 44 0.19 5.03 11.10
CA PHE A 44 -1.06 5.69 10.73
C PHE A 44 -2.32 4.92 11.13
N GLY A 45 -2.22 3.63 11.41
CA GLY A 45 -3.35 2.78 11.78
C GLY A 45 -3.76 2.83 13.25
N SER A 46 -2.91 3.35 14.13
CA SER A 46 -3.16 3.40 15.57
C SER A 46 -4.22 4.43 15.96
N GLY A 47 -4.89 4.16 17.11
CA GLY A 47 -5.89 5.06 17.69
C GLY A 47 -7.25 5.04 17.00
N LYS A 48 -8.22 5.67 17.64
CA LYS A 48 -9.59 5.76 17.11
C LYS A 48 -9.64 6.67 15.89
N LYS A 49 -10.26 6.20 14.83
CA LYS A 49 -10.47 6.95 13.58
C LYS A 49 -11.92 7.41 13.46
N GLN A 50 -12.12 8.59 12.90
CA GLN A 50 -13.45 9.12 12.60
C GLN A 50 -13.92 8.70 11.21
N VAL A 51 -12.99 8.57 10.28
CA VAL A 51 -13.25 8.21 8.88
C VAL A 51 -12.29 7.15 8.42
N VAL A 52 -12.81 6.12 7.79
CA VAL A 52 -12.02 5.13 7.02
C VAL A 52 -12.32 5.36 5.54
N MET A 53 -11.27 5.55 4.75
CA MET A 53 -11.33 5.62 3.30
C MET A 53 -10.87 4.29 2.75
N LEU A 54 -11.76 3.57 2.08
CA LEU A 54 -11.48 2.25 1.54
C LEU A 54 -11.29 2.31 0.03
N GLY A 55 -10.17 1.82 -0.46
CA GLY A 55 -9.92 1.62 -1.88
C GLY A 55 -10.59 0.35 -2.39
N MET A 56 -10.83 0.28 -3.70
CA MET A 56 -11.48 -0.88 -4.31
C MET A 56 -10.49 -2.03 -4.59
N ASN A 57 -9.28 -1.69 -5.00
CA ASN A 57 -8.25 -2.68 -5.37
C ASN A 57 -6.85 -2.06 -5.37
N PRO A 58 -5.79 -2.88 -5.23
CA PRO A 58 -4.42 -2.40 -5.37
C PRO A 58 -4.15 -1.87 -6.79
N GLY A 59 -3.71 -0.63 -6.89
CA GLY A 59 -3.33 -0.03 -8.16
C GLY A 59 -1.95 -0.50 -8.64
N PRO A 60 -1.76 -0.73 -9.96
CA PRO A 60 -0.52 -1.32 -10.50
C PRO A 60 0.72 -0.45 -10.34
N PHE A 61 0.55 0.86 -10.21
CA PHE A 61 1.64 1.84 -10.03
C PHE A 61 1.66 2.47 -8.63
N GLY A 62 0.78 2.04 -7.75
CA GLY A 62 0.67 2.45 -6.36
C GLY A 62 0.89 1.29 -5.40
N MET A 63 -0.19 0.78 -4.81
CA MET A 63 -0.10 -0.27 -3.78
C MET A 63 0.59 -1.55 -4.28
N VAL A 64 0.44 -1.93 -5.54
CA VAL A 64 1.15 -3.08 -6.12
C VAL A 64 2.67 -2.89 -6.07
N GLN A 65 3.16 -1.66 -6.18
CA GLN A 65 4.59 -1.36 -6.08
C GLN A 65 5.08 -1.16 -4.65
N THR A 66 4.28 -0.55 -3.79
CA THR A 66 4.74 -0.06 -2.49
C THR A 66 4.16 -0.81 -1.28
N GLY A 67 3.09 -1.59 -1.48
CA GLY A 67 2.33 -2.20 -0.38
C GLY A 67 1.50 -1.21 0.45
N VAL A 68 1.56 0.07 0.15
CA VAL A 68 0.82 1.12 0.87
C VAL A 68 -0.49 1.43 0.15
N PRO A 69 -1.62 1.53 0.85
CA PRO A 69 -2.89 1.91 0.23
C PRO A 69 -2.77 3.26 -0.49
N PHE A 70 -3.23 3.33 -1.73
CA PHE A 70 -3.02 4.50 -2.61
C PHE A 70 -1.55 4.93 -2.70
N GLY A 71 -0.62 3.98 -2.57
CA GLY A 71 0.79 4.20 -2.32
C GLY A 71 1.57 4.68 -3.53
N GLU A 72 1.21 5.83 -4.07
CA GLU A 72 2.00 6.52 -5.08
C GLU A 72 3.42 6.76 -4.55
N VAL A 73 4.43 6.41 -5.35
CA VAL A 73 5.82 6.30 -4.90
C VAL A 73 6.34 7.59 -4.25
N GLN A 74 6.12 8.75 -4.87
CA GLN A 74 6.61 10.01 -4.32
C GLN A 74 5.91 10.37 -3.00
N ALA A 75 4.61 10.15 -2.90
CA ALA A 75 3.87 10.37 -1.68
C ALA A 75 4.36 9.47 -0.54
N VAL A 76 4.63 8.19 -0.83
CA VAL A 76 5.18 7.24 0.15
C VAL A 76 6.55 7.68 0.66
N LYS A 77 7.44 8.07 -0.26
CA LYS A 77 8.81 8.48 0.08
C LYS A 77 8.88 9.81 0.82
N THR A 78 8.15 10.82 0.33
CA THR A 78 8.33 12.21 0.79
C THR A 78 7.34 12.60 1.87
N TRP A 79 6.03 12.46 1.64
CA TRP A 79 5.04 12.94 2.61
C TRP A 79 4.75 11.92 3.72
N LEU A 80 4.46 10.67 3.37
CA LEU A 80 4.28 9.61 4.38
C LEU A 80 5.60 9.24 5.09
N GLY A 81 6.73 9.48 4.44
CA GLY A 81 8.05 9.28 5.02
C GLY A 81 8.31 7.83 5.40
N LEU A 82 7.89 6.89 4.56
CA LEU A 82 8.14 5.46 4.75
C LEU A 82 9.42 5.08 4.01
N LYS A 83 10.22 4.23 4.66
CA LYS A 83 11.50 3.75 4.12
C LYS A 83 11.60 2.26 4.37
N GLY A 84 11.90 1.49 3.34
CA GLY A 84 12.04 0.05 3.48
C GLY A 84 12.26 -0.62 2.13
N GLN A 85 12.38 -1.92 2.18
CA GLN A 85 12.59 -2.75 1.00
C GLN A 85 11.27 -3.31 0.49
N VAL A 86 11.16 -3.36 -0.83
CA VAL A 86 10.16 -4.14 -1.53
C VAL A 86 10.87 -5.30 -2.19
N HIS A 87 10.52 -6.52 -1.81
CA HIS A 87 11.12 -7.73 -2.36
C HIS A 87 10.53 -8.05 -3.72
N LYS A 88 11.20 -8.92 -4.46
CA LYS A 88 10.66 -9.48 -5.70
C LYS A 88 9.69 -10.61 -5.37
N PRO A 89 8.49 -10.66 -5.98
CA PRO A 89 7.65 -11.84 -5.92
C PRO A 89 8.33 -13.01 -6.63
N GLU A 90 7.98 -14.25 -6.26
CA GLU A 90 8.54 -15.46 -6.89
C GLU A 90 8.26 -15.51 -8.39
N VAL A 91 7.05 -15.09 -8.78
CA VAL A 91 6.63 -15.02 -10.18
C VAL A 91 6.33 -13.58 -10.52
N GLU A 92 6.95 -13.08 -11.56
CA GLU A 92 6.83 -11.69 -12.03
C GLU A 92 6.35 -11.66 -13.48
N HIS A 93 5.31 -10.89 -13.75
CA HIS A 93 4.85 -10.72 -15.13
C HIS A 93 5.77 -9.75 -15.88
N PRO A 94 6.30 -10.13 -17.07
CA PRO A 94 7.32 -9.34 -17.77
C PRO A 94 6.88 -7.92 -18.13
N LYS A 95 5.57 -7.71 -18.35
CA LYS A 95 5.00 -6.38 -18.64
C LYS A 95 4.60 -5.59 -17.38
N ARG A 96 4.74 -6.17 -16.18
CA ARG A 96 4.35 -5.56 -14.90
C ARG A 96 5.37 -5.88 -13.81
N PRO A 97 6.65 -5.48 -14.00
CA PRO A 97 7.68 -5.75 -13.00
C PRO A 97 7.41 -4.99 -11.71
N ILE A 98 7.79 -5.58 -10.59
CA ILE A 98 7.77 -4.94 -9.28
C ILE A 98 9.10 -4.21 -9.07
N LEU A 99 9.04 -2.89 -9.14
CA LEU A 99 10.20 -2.00 -8.98
C LEU A 99 10.21 -1.32 -7.60
N GLY A 100 9.15 -1.48 -6.83
CA GLY A 100 9.04 -0.90 -5.49
C GLY A 100 9.14 0.61 -5.51
N LEU A 101 9.94 1.16 -4.61
CA LEU A 101 10.16 2.61 -4.50
C LEU A 101 10.96 3.22 -5.65
N GLU A 102 11.51 2.39 -6.53
CA GLU A 102 12.21 2.81 -7.75
C GLU A 102 11.29 2.84 -8.97
N SER A 103 10.00 2.55 -8.80
CA SER A 103 9.03 2.64 -9.89
C SER A 103 8.95 4.08 -10.41
N PRO A 104 9.16 4.28 -11.73
CA PRO A 104 9.19 5.64 -12.31
C PRO A 104 7.80 6.22 -12.55
N ARG A 105 6.75 5.41 -12.40
CA ARG A 105 5.38 5.84 -12.72
C ARG A 105 4.66 6.33 -11.48
N SER A 106 3.96 7.44 -11.63
CA SER A 106 3.09 8.00 -10.61
C SER A 106 1.66 7.47 -10.77
N GLU A 107 1.06 7.03 -9.67
CA GLU A 107 -0.34 6.66 -9.64
C GLU A 107 -1.23 7.88 -9.43
N VAL A 108 -2.18 8.07 -10.33
CA VAL A 108 -3.05 9.27 -10.33
C VAL A 108 -3.91 9.36 -9.06
N SER A 109 -4.53 8.26 -8.65
CA SER A 109 -5.41 8.24 -7.46
C SER A 109 -4.64 8.57 -6.19
N GLY A 110 -3.49 7.94 -6.00
CA GLY A 110 -2.63 8.18 -4.84
C GLY A 110 -2.05 9.60 -4.83
N ARG A 111 -1.60 10.09 -5.96
CA ARG A 111 -1.12 11.48 -6.09
C ARG A 111 -2.21 12.49 -5.71
N ARG A 112 -3.44 12.28 -6.14
CA ARG A 112 -4.57 13.16 -5.81
C ARG A 112 -4.94 13.08 -4.35
N LEU A 113 -5.10 11.86 -3.80
CA LEU A 113 -5.47 11.65 -2.41
C LEU A 113 -4.44 12.25 -1.45
N TRP A 114 -3.18 11.85 -1.60
CA TRP A 114 -2.12 12.32 -0.71
C TRP A 114 -1.76 13.79 -0.95
N GLY A 115 -1.91 14.29 -2.17
CA GLY A 115 -1.77 15.71 -2.48
C GLY A 115 -2.82 16.57 -1.78
N TRP A 116 -4.08 16.15 -1.80
CA TRP A 116 -5.15 16.80 -1.04
C TRP A 116 -4.87 16.73 0.48
N ALA A 117 -4.49 15.56 0.99
CA ALA A 117 -4.19 15.39 2.41
C ALA A 117 -3.02 16.29 2.85
N ALA A 118 -1.97 16.40 2.05
CA ALA A 118 -0.82 17.25 2.32
C ALA A 118 -1.20 18.75 2.36
N GLN A 119 -2.01 19.20 1.42
CA GLN A 119 -2.49 20.59 1.41
C GLN A 119 -3.39 20.89 2.62
N ARG A 120 -4.30 19.97 2.95
CA ARG A 120 -5.31 20.22 3.99
C ARG A 120 -4.77 20.02 5.40
N PHE A 121 -3.91 19.04 5.63
CA PHE A 121 -3.47 18.64 6.97
C PHE A 121 -1.99 18.93 7.25
N VAL A 122 -1.23 19.31 6.25
CA VAL A 122 0.20 19.64 6.30
C VAL A 122 1.08 18.44 6.64
N THR A 123 0.77 17.69 7.71
CA THR A 123 1.54 16.50 8.10
C THR A 123 0.69 15.24 8.09
N PRO A 124 1.27 14.07 7.76
CA PRO A 124 0.56 12.80 7.78
C PRO A 124 0.03 12.45 9.18
N LYS A 125 0.72 12.85 10.23
CA LYS A 125 0.28 12.65 11.61
C LYS A 125 -1.04 13.41 11.91
N ARG A 126 -1.19 14.64 11.42
CA ARG A 126 -2.43 15.41 11.56
C ARG A 126 -3.58 14.75 10.80
N PHE A 127 -3.33 14.30 9.58
CA PHE A 127 -4.29 13.54 8.79
C PHE A 127 -4.72 12.26 9.53
N ALA A 128 -3.77 11.46 9.97
CA ALA A 128 -4.00 10.16 10.61
C ALA A 128 -4.72 10.22 11.96
N ARG A 129 -4.82 11.40 12.60
CA ARG A 129 -5.67 11.57 13.80
C ARG A 129 -7.15 11.33 13.52
N ARG A 130 -7.61 11.59 12.33
CA ARG A 130 -9.03 11.49 11.96
C ARG A 130 -9.29 10.41 10.92
N PHE A 131 -8.37 10.25 9.97
CA PHE A 131 -8.53 9.41 8.80
C PHE A 131 -7.64 8.19 8.85
N PHE A 132 -8.14 7.09 8.32
CA PHE A 132 -7.35 5.93 7.95
C PHE A 132 -7.71 5.55 6.51
N VAL A 133 -6.71 5.32 5.70
CA VAL A 133 -6.88 4.92 4.29
C VAL A 133 -6.47 3.47 4.15
N TYR A 134 -7.32 2.68 3.49
CA TYR A 134 -7.03 1.27 3.25
C TYR A 134 -7.54 0.78 1.89
#